data_69d34b0ed9292029da385099b71a14ae
#
_entry.id   69d34b0ed9292029da385099b71a14ae
#
_cell.length_a   1.000
_cell.length_b   1.000
_cell.length_c   1.000
_cell.angle_alpha   90.00
_cell.angle_beta   90.00
_cell.angle_gamma   90.00
#
_symmetry.space_group_name_H-M   'P 1'
#
loop_
_entity.id
_entity.type
_entity.pdbx_description
1 polymer ?
#
loop_
_entity_poly.entity_id
_entity_poly.type
_entity_poly.pdbx_seq_one_letter_code
_entity_poly.pdbx_strand_id
1 'polypeptide(L)'
;MSRADRRSRYRLSGVGLLALALMAAFAQAAPAILQDFQAVLPRLRPDQRAELQEHAARWSGWSAAERRAFAARASAWDALSPAERGRRRERFRAWQALPAAEQARVRAAARQFATLPPDRRQALRAQFDALDRSERRGWLLGPSLGADYPALQPLLAQVPAAEHAGLLRVLRAMDSRQRRDLAVLVQRTPPQERPRLRRELVSTAAANREKWLWERLHR
;
A
#
# COMPACT_ATOMS: atom_id res chain seq x y z
N MET A 1 -50.95 -67.62 -8.63
CA MET A 1 -50.86 -67.37 -7.20
C MET A 1 -49.50 -66.66 -7.03
N SER A 2 -49.32 -65.46 -6.59
CA SER A 2 -50.02 -64.54 -5.73
C SER A 2 -49.68 -63.11 -6.14
N ARG A 3 -50.67 -62.24 -6.05
CA ARG A 3 -50.51 -60.77 -6.14
C ARG A 3 -49.92 -60.30 -4.80
N ALA A 4 -48.84 -59.55 -4.83
CA ALA A 4 -48.49 -58.49 -3.88
C ALA A 4 -47.09 -58.01 -4.25
N ASP A 5 -46.97 -56.85 -4.89
CA ASP A 5 -46.10 -55.78 -4.42
C ASP A 5 -46.11 -54.61 -5.44
N ARG A 6 -47.03 -53.74 -5.24
CA ARG A 6 -47.10 -52.49 -6.00
C ARG A 6 -47.52 -51.37 -5.04
N ARG A 7 -46.64 -51.04 -4.07
CA ARG A 7 -46.80 -49.80 -3.28
C ARG A 7 -45.47 -49.42 -2.58
N SER A 8 -44.48 -48.91 -3.34
CA SER A 8 -43.39 -48.14 -2.74
C SER A 8 -42.67 -47.33 -3.78
N ARG A 9 -43.34 -46.42 -4.42
CA ARG A 9 -42.68 -45.35 -5.20
C ARG A 9 -43.56 -44.12 -5.05
N TYR A 10 -43.33 -43.27 -4.09
CA TYR A 10 -43.72 -41.86 -4.06
C TYR A 10 -43.51 -41.29 -2.64
N ARG A 11 -42.26 -41.30 -2.13
CA ARG A 11 -41.90 -40.50 -0.95
C ARG A 11 -40.50 -39.92 -1.04
N LEU A 12 -40.12 -39.38 -2.18
CA LEU A 12 -38.81 -38.71 -2.34
C LEU A 12 -38.91 -37.41 -3.16
N SER A 13 -39.99 -36.69 -3.08
CA SER A 13 -40.16 -35.43 -3.85
C SER A 13 -40.40 -34.20 -3.01
N GLY A 14 -40.46 -34.31 -1.66
CA GLY A 14 -40.77 -33.17 -0.77
C GLY A 14 -39.55 -32.43 -0.25
N VAL A 15 -38.40 -33.08 -0.15
CA VAL A 15 -37.21 -32.47 0.49
C VAL A 15 -36.38 -31.67 -0.49
N GLY A 16 -36.39 -32.04 -1.79
CA GLY A 16 -35.64 -31.35 -2.83
C GLY A 16 -36.17 -29.96 -3.17
N LEU A 17 -37.47 -29.73 -3.08
CA LEU A 17 -38.09 -28.44 -3.41
C LEU A 17 -37.93 -27.40 -2.29
N LEU A 18 -37.85 -27.83 -1.01
CA LEU A 18 -37.58 -26.91 0.11
C LEU A 18 -36.14 -26.42 0.14
N ALA A 19 -35.17 -27.23 -0.29
CA ALA A 19 -33.76 -26.82 -0.37
C ALA A 19 -33.52 -25.82 -1.51
N LEU A 20 -34.22 -25.91 -2.64
CA LEU A 20 -34.13 -24.92 -3.72
C LEU A 20 -34.80 -23.59 -3.36
N ALA A 21 -35.84 -23.58 -2.56
CA ALA A 21 -36.51 -22.36 -2.11
C ALA A 21 -35.69 -21.59 -1.07
N LEU A 22 -34.87 -22.27 -0.25
CA LEU A 22 -33.94 -21.59 0.68
C LEU A 22 -32.73 -20.97 -0.01
N MET A 23 -32.29 -21.49 -1.15
CA MET A 23 -31.18 -20.91 -1.92
C MET A 23 -31.58 -19.64 -2.71
N ALA A 24 -32.86 -19.44 -3.00
CA ALA A 24 -33.37 -18.25 -3.68
C ALA A 24 -33.58 -17.05 -2.75
N ALA A 25 -33.58 -17.24 -1.42
CA ALA A 25 -33.80 -16.17 -0.46
C ALA A 25 -32.54 -15.34 -0.11
N PHE A 26 -31.37 -15.70 -0.66
CA PHE A 26 -30.16 -14.88 -0.62
C PHE A 26 -29.97 -14.01 -1.87
N ALA A 27 -31.03 -13.64 -2.56
CA ALA A 27 -31.02 -12.44 -3.39
C ALA A 27 -30.80 -11.27 -2.41
N GLN A 28 -29.53 -10.94 -2.14
CA GLN A 28 -29.17 -9.83 -1.23
C GLN A 28 -29.85 -8.59 -1.76
N ALA A 29 -30.89 -8.14 -1.06
CA ALA A 29 -31.50 -6.85 -1.33
C ALA A 29 -30.36 -5.84 -1.31
N ALA A 30 -30.19 -5.10 -2.41
CA ALA A 30 -29.14 -4.07 -2.50
C ALA A 30 -29.27 -3.18 -1.26
N PRO A 31 -28.15 -2.87 -0.57
CA PRO A 31 -28.21 -2.00 0.62
C PRO A 31 -29.03 -0.76 0.33
N ALA A 32 -29.90 -0.35 1.24
CA ALA A 32 -30.85 0.76 1.04
C ALA A 32 -30.17 2.03 0.49
N ILE A 33 -28.91 2.28 0.85
CA ILE A 33 -28.10 3.40 0.36
C ILE A 33 -27.83 3.35 -1.16
N LEU A 34 -27.97 2.19 -1.81
CA LEU A 34 -27.78 2.06 -3.27
C LEU A 34 -29.08 2.20 -4.06
N GLN A 35 -30.22 2.36 -3.40
CA GLN A 35 -31.51 2.49 -4.11
C GLN A 35 -31.54 3.72 -5.01
N ASP A 36 -30.94 4.83 -4.58
CA ASP A 36 -30.85 6.06 -5.37
C ASP A 36 -29.91 5.95 -6.57
N PHE A 37 -29.09 4.92 -6.62
CA PHE A 37 -28.08 4.68 -7.66
C PHE A 37 -28.44 3.54 -8.62
N GLN A 38 -29.64 2.99 -8.54
CA GLN A 38 -30.08 1.84 -9.34
C GLN A 38 -29.94 2.07 -10.86
N ALA A 39 -30.12 3.30 -11.34
CA ALA A 39 -29.94 3.63 -12.74
C ALA A 39 -28.47 3.63 -13.21
N VAL A 40 -27.54 3.81 -12.28
CA VAL A 40 -26.08 3.88 -12.55
C VAL A 40 -25.41 2.52 -12.39
N LEU A 41 -25.87 1.71 -11.44
CA LEU A 41 -25.26 0.40 -11.13
C LEU A 41 -25.07 -0.51 -12.36
N PRO A 42 -26.04 -0.63 -13.29
CA PRO A 42 -25.87 -1.48 -14.49
C PRO A 42 -24.79 -0.97 -15.45
N ARG A 43 -24.46 0.32 -15.40
CA ARG A 43 -23.46 0.95 -16.28
C ARG A 43 -22.03 0.77 -15.78
N LEU A 44 -21.86 0.35 -14.52
CA LEU A 44 -20.56 0.06 -13.94
C LEU A 44 -20.05 -1.29 -14.41
N ARG A 45 -18.73 -1.41 -14.52
CA ARG A 45 -18.09 -2.71 -14.72
C ARG A 45 -18.39 -3.65 -13.54
N PRO A 46 -18.39 -4.98 -13.76
CA PRO A 46 -18.71 -5.95 -12.69
C PRO A 46 -17.87 -5.79 -11.42
N ASP A 47 -16.55 -5.56 -11.59
CA ASP A 47 -15.61 -5.32 -10.48
C ASP A 47 -15.96 -4.06 -9.68
N GLN A 48 -16.23 -2.94 -10.35
CA GLN A 48 -16.63 -1.69 -9.71
C GLN A 48 -17.98 -1.81 -8.99
N ARG A 49 -18.92 -2.55 -9.57
CA ARG A 49 -20.22 -2.80 -8.95
C ARG A 49 -20.08 -3.63 -7.67
N ALA A 50 -19.27 -4.69 -7.72
CA ALA A 50 -19.01 -5.54 -6.54
C ALA A 50 -18.35 -4.74 -5.41
N GLU A 51 -17.35 -3.91 -5.72
CA GLU A 51 -16.68 -3.04 -4.76
C GLU A 51 -17.66 -2.05 -4.12
N LEU A 52 -18.53 -1.42 -4.93
CA LEU A 52 -19.53 -0.49 -4.42
C LEU A 52 -20.56 -1.16 -3.52
N GLN A 53 -20.99 -2.37 -3.86
CA GLN A 53 -21.89 -3.18 -3.04
C GLN A 53 -21.25 -3.56 -1.70
N GLU A 54 -19.99 -3.95 -1.70
CA GLU A 54 -19.23 -4.25 -0.47
C GLU A 54 -19.13 -3.00 0.43
N HIS A 55 -18.81 -1.84 -0.15
CA HIS A 55 -18.75 -0.58 0.60
C HIS A 55 -20.12 -0.22 1.19
N ALA A 56 -21.19 -0.38 0.45
CA ALA A 56 -22.54 -0.11 0.91
C ALA A 56 -22.97 -1.08 2.04
N ALA A 57 -22.64 -2.35 1.93
CA ALA A 57 -22.88 -3.34 2.98
C ALA A 57 -22.11 -2.98 4.27
N ARG A 58 -20.83 -2.60 4.12
CA ARG A 58 -20.00 -2.13 5.25
C ARG A 58 -20.59 -0.89 5.91
N TRP A 59 -21.00 0.10 5.13
CA TRP A 59 -21.68 1.29 5.64
C TRP A 59 -22.96 0.97 6.39
N SER A 60 -23.76 0.06 5.87
CA SER A 60 -25.02 -0.36 6.51
C SER A 60 -24.79 -1.02 7.87
N GLY A 61 -23.66 -1.71 8.04
CA GLY A 61 -23.25 -2.32 9.30
C GLY A 61 -22.73 -1.32 10.35
N TRP A 62 -22.44 -0.07 9.96
CA TRP A 62 -21.92 0.92 10.91
C TRP A 62 -23.00 1.49 11.82
N SER A 63 -22.64 1.73 13.06
CA SER A 63 -23.44 2.50 14.02
C SER A 63 -23.58 3.96 13.61
N ALA A 64 -24.55 4.65 14.18
CA ALA A 64 -24.72 6.08 13.98
C ALA A 64 -23.46 6.90 14.39
N ALA A 65 -22.73 6.45 15.42
CA ALA A 65 -21.49 7.10 15.87
C ALA A 65 -20.37 6.94 14.83
N GLU A 66 -20.20 5.74 14.27
CA GLU A 66 -19.19 5.47 13.23
C GLU A 66 -19.48 6.24 11.95
N ARG A 67 -20.75 6.33 11.53
CA ARG A 67 -21.15 7.14 10.37
C ARG A 67 -20.86 8.61 10.59
N ARG A 68 -21.18 9.18 11.78
CA ARG A 68 -20.82 10.57 12.11
C ARG A 68 -19.32 10.80 12.10
N ALA A 69 -18.54 9.90 12.68
CA ALA A 69 -17.08 9.98 12.68
C ALA A 69 -16.49 9.91 11.26
N PHE A 70 -17.07 9.09 10.37
CA PHE A 70 -16.67 9.05 8.96
C PHE A 70 -17.02 10.36 8.26
N ALA A 71 -18.24 10.88 8.41
CA ALA A 71 -18.68 12.13 7.82
C ALA A 71 -17.78 13.31 8.25
N ALA A 72 -17.41 13.38 9.52
CA ALA A 72 -16.47 14.39 10.02
C ALA A 72 -15.09 14.29 9.36
N ARG A 73 -14.57 13.06 9.17
CA ARG A 73 -13.30 12.86 8.45
C ARG A 73 -13.40 13.22 6.96
N ALA A 74 -14.52 12.89 6.31
CA ALA A 74 -14.78 13.24 4.92
C ALA A 74 -14.82 14.77 4.74
N SER A 75 -15.61 15.47 5.58
CA SER A 75 -15.66 16.94 5.56
C SER A 75 -14.29 17.57 5.82
N ALA A 76 -13.52 17.05 6.77
CA ALA A 76 -12.16 17.53 7.03
C ALA A 76 -11.23 17.28 5.82
N TRP A 77 -11.42 16.19 5.10
CA TRP A 77 -10.68 15.92 3.86
C TRP A 77 -11.08 16.87 2.74
N ASP A 78 -12.36 17.16 2.57
CA ASP A 78 -12.87 18.05 1.53
C ASP A 78 -12.47 19.50 1.77
N ALA A 79 -12.31 19.91 3.02
CA ALA A 79 -11.80 21.23 3.40
C ALA A 79 -10.31 21.43 3.07
N LEU A 80 -9.55 20.37 2.78
CA LEU A 80 -8.13 20.49 2.41
C LEU A 80 -7.98 21.06 0.99
N SER A 81 -6.93 21.86 0.77
CA SER A 81 -6.55 22.29 -0.56
C SER A 81 -6.21 21.09 -1.47
N PRO A 82 -6.36 21.21 -2.80
CA PRO A 82 -5.96 20.18 -3.75
C PRO A 82 -4.50 19.74 -3.58
N ALA A 83 -3.61 20.68 -3.27
CA ALA A 83 -2.20 20.41 -3.04
C ALA A 83 -1.98 19.55 -1.77
N GLU A 84 -2.67 19.87 -0.67
CA GLU A 84 -2.56 19.09 0.56
C GLU A 84 -3.17 17.68 0.39
N ARG A 85 -4.32 17.56 -0.28
CA ARG A 85 -4.88 16.24 -0.64
C ARG A 85 -3.91 15.43 -1.49
N GLY A 86 -3.22 16.10 -2.44
CA GLY A 86 -2.16 15.48 -3.25
C GLY A 86 -1.02 14.93 -2.39
N ARG A 87 -0.46 15.75 -1.48
CA ARG A 87 0.60 15.33 -0.55
C ARG A 87 0.18 14.17 0.35
N ARG A 88 -1.05 14.18 0.87
CA ARG A 88 -1.56 13.09 1.72
C ARG A 88 -1.73 11.79 0.95
N ARG A 89 -2.23 11.84 -0.29
CA ARG A 89 -2.30 10.66 -1.18
C ARG A 89 -0.92 10.12 -1.52
N GLU A 90 0.07 11.00 -1.80
CA GLU A 90 1.45 10.59 -2.05
C GLU A 90 2.03 9.84 -0.84
N ARG A 91 1.89 10.39 0.36
CA ARG A 91 2.35 9.73 1.61
C ARG A 91 1.68 8.38 1.82
N PHE A 92 0.38 8.28 1.60
CA PHE A 92 -0.35 7.03 1.76
C PHE A 92 0.11 5.96 0.75
N ARG A 93 0.30 6.33 -0.52
CA ARG A 93 0.83 5.43 -1.55
C ARG A 93 2.26 4.98 -1.21
N ALA A 94 3.10 5.89 -0.78
CA ALA A 94 4.45 5.57 -0.34
C ALA A 94 4.42 4.58 0.83
N TRP A 95 3.56 4.81 1.83
CA TRP A 95 3.34 3.89 2.93
C TRP A 95 2.90 2.49 2.45
N GLN A 96 1.93 2.41 1.54
CA GLN A 96 1.48 1.12 0.99
C GLN A 96 2.57 0.38 0.21
N ALA A 97 3.49 1.11 -0.42
CA ALA A 97 4.60 0.55 -1.17
C ALA A 97 5.75 0.04 -0.28
N LEU A 98 5.75 0.33 1.03
CA LEU A 98 6.77 -0.16 1.95
C LEU A 98 6.61 -1.66 2.21
N PRO A 99 7.71 -2.42 2.33
CA PRO A 99 7.69 -3.77 2.85
C PRO A 99 7.06 -3.83 4.26
N ALA A 100 6.40 -4.94 4.59
CA ALA A 100 5.71 -5.11 5.87
C ALA A 100 6.62 -4.84 7.09
N ALA A 101 7.89 -5.26 7.03
CA ALA A 101 8.87 -5.01 8.08
C ALA A 101 9.16 -3.51 8.28
N GLU A 102 9.24 -2.73 7.20
CA GLU A 102 9.42 -1.28 7.28
C GLU A 102 8.16 -0.57 7.80
N GLN A 103 6.98 -1.00 7.36
CA GLN A 103 5.72 -0.52 7.91
C GLN A 103 5.63 -0.78 9.42
N ALA A 104 6.08 -1.96 9.90
CA ALA A 104 6.13 -2.27 11.33
C ALA A 104 7.04 -1.31 12.10
N ARG A 105 8.24 -1.01 11.55
CA ARG A 105 9.17 -0.03 12.16
C ARG A 105 8.57 1.37 12.23
N VAL A 106 7.93 1.84 11.15
CA VAL A 106 7.26 3.16 11.15
C VAL A 106 6.15 3.20 12.19
N ARG A 107 5.33 2.14 12.31
CA ARG A 107 4.30 2.07 13.35
C ARG A 107 4.90 2.08 14.77
N ALA A 108 6.00 1.37 14.98
CA ALA A 108 6.70 1.38 16.27
C ALA A 108 7.25 2.77 16.61
N ALA A 109 7.92 3.42 15.65
CA ALA A 109 8.43 4.78 15.81
C ALA A 109 7.30 5.79 16.07
N ALA A 110 6.15 5.66 15.39
CA ALA A 110 4.99 6.51 15.63
C ALA A 110 4.43 6.36 17.05
N ARG A 111 4.37 5.13 17.58
CA ARG A 111 3.98 4.90 18.97
C ARG A 111 4.97 5.53 19.94
N GLN A 112 6.27 5.32 19.74
CA GLN A 112 7.31 5.95 20.57
C GLN A 112 7.23 7.47 20.52
N PHE A 113 7.07 8.06 19.34
CA PHE A 113 6.89 9.49 19.17
C PHE A 113 5.67 10.02 19.94
N ALA A 114 4.57 9.28 19.98
CA ALA A 114 3.37 9.67 20.70
C ALA A 114 3.55 9.72 22.22
N THR A 115 4.49 8.91 22.78
CA THR A 115 4.81 8.91 24.21
C THR A 115 5.78 9.99 24.64
N LEU A 116 6.44 10.69 23.69
CA LEU A 116 7.38 11.76 24.01
C LEU A 116 6.66 12.98 24.59
N PRO A 117 7.33 13.75 25.47
CA PRO A 117 6.86 15.06 25.93
C PRO A 117 6.60 16.03 24.77
N PRO A 118 5.65 16.98 24.92
CA PRO A 118 5.26 17.89 23.83
C PRO A 118 6.44 18.69 23.24
N ASP A 119 7.33 19.19 24.08
CA ASP A 119 8.54 19.93 23.70
C ASP A 119 9.48 19.09 22.83
N ARG A 120 9.70 17.82 23.21
CA ARG A 120 10.51 16.88 22.43
C ARG A 120 9.87 16.57 21.07
N ARG A 121 8.56 16.39 21.03
CA ARG A 121 7.82 16.20 19.77
C ARG A 121 7.95 17.42 18.86
N GLN A 122 7.86 18.62 19.43
CA GLN A 122 8.03 19.87 18.70
C GLN A 122 9.45 20.02 18.17
N ALA A 123 10.47 19.75 18.98
CA ALA A 123 11.87 19.79 18.56
C ALA A 123 12.17 18.84 17.38
N LEU A 124 11.68 17.59 17.44
CA LEU A 124 11.86 16.63 16.35
C LEU A 124 11.12 17.06 15.06
N ARG A 125 9.95 17.66 15.19
CA ARG A 125 9.24 18.24 14.03
C ARG A 125 10.02 19.40 13.42
N ALA A 126 10.53 20.31 14.23
CA ALA A 126 11.33 21.43 13.76
C ALA A 126 12.60 20.96 13.03
N GLN A 127 13.28 19.93 13.54
CA GLN A 127 14.43 19.31 12.86
C GLN A 127 14.03 18.73 11.49
N PHE A 128 12.90 18.02 11.40
CA PHE A 128 12.42 17.48 10.13
C PHE A 128 12.01 18.59 9.15
N ASP A 129 11.39 19.66 9.64
CA ASP A 129 10.95 20.79 8.81
C ASP A 129 12.13 21.64 8.31
N ALA A 130 13.28 21.60 9.03
CA ALA A 130 14.52 22.24 8.62
C ALA A 130 15.25 21.51 7.48
N LEU A 131 14.94 20.22 7.24
CA LEU A 131 15.48 19.49 6.08
C LEU A 131 15.02 20.13 4.77
N ASP A 132 15.85 20.03 3.74
CA ASP A 132 15.42 20.49 2.42
C ASP A 132 14.25 19.64 1.87
N ARG A 133 13.61 20.14 0.81
CA ARG A 133 12.44 19.49 0.23
C ARG A 133 12.76 18.10 -0.34
N SER A 134 13.95 17.90 -0.90
CA SER A 134 14.39 16.64 -1.48
C SER A 134 14.60 15.60 -0.39
N GLU A 135 15.29 15.97 0.68
CA GLU A 135 15.52 15.10 1.84
C GLU A 135 14.20 14.68 2.51
N ARG A 136 13.28 15.63 2.74
CA ARG A 136 11.95 15.31 3.28
C ARG A 136 11.19 14.31 2.39
N ARG A 137 11.32 14.42 1.07
CA ARG A 137 10.74 13.43 0.15
C ARG A 137 11.46 12.09 0.21
N GLY A 138 12.77 12.08 0.47
CA GLY A 138 13.54 10.86 0.65
C GLY A 138 12.97 9.95 1.74
N TRP A 139 12.41 10.50 2.80
CA TRP A 139 11.77 9.73 3.87
C TRP A 139 10.53 8.93 3.41
N LEU A 140 9.93 9.27 2.28
CA LEU A 140 8.86 8.46 1.67
C LEU A 140 9.36 7.08 1.20
N LEU A 141 10.66 6.90 1.05
CA LEU A 141 11.27 5.60 0.71
C LEU A 141 11.33 4.62 1.89
N GLY A 142 10.92 5.06 3.08
CA GLY A 142 10.93 4.29 4.32
C GLY A 142 12.11 4.59 5.22
N PRO A 143 12.12 4.07 6.46
CA PRO A 143 13.11 4.46 7.46
C PRO A 143 14.54 4.06 7.09
N SER A 144 14.74 2.93 6.41
CA SER A 144 16.08 2.49 5.99
C SER A 144 16.66 3.38 4.89
N LEU A 145 15.93 3.53 3.78
CA LEU A 145 16.42 4.31 2.64
C LEU A 145 16.30 5.82 2.86
N GLY A 146 15.35 6.26 3.68
CA GLY A 146 15.21 7.68 4.03
C GLY A 146 16.42 8.22 4.76
N ALA A 147 16.99 7.45 5.68
CA ALA A 147 18.21 7.82 6.39
C ALA A 147 19.44 7.89 5.47
N ASP A 148 19.53 7.01 4.48
CA ASP A 148 20.64 6.96 3.53
C ASP A 148 20.42 7.87 2.30
N TYR A 149 19.22 8.48 2.17
CA TYR A 149 18.80 9.23 0.99
C TYR A 149 19.74 10.38 0.62
N PRO A 150 20.24 11.24 1.53
CA PRO A 150 21.13 12.33 1.14
C PRO A 150 22.37 11.85 0.39
N ALA A 151 22.95 10.73 0.81
CA ALA A 151 24.14 10.15 0.19
C ALA A 151 23.83 9.40 -1.12
N LEU A 152 22.64 8.83 -1.25
CA LEU A 152 22.20 8.07 -2.42
C LEU A 152 21.40 8.91 -3.43
N GLN A 153 21.06 10.15 -3.09
CA GLN A 153 20.24 11.03 -3.92
C GLN A 153 20.73 11.14 -5.37
N PRO A 154 22.03 11.27 -5.67
CA PRO A 154 22.48 11.35 -7.04
C PRO A 154 22.21 10.11 -7.90
N LEU A 155 22.12 8.93 -7.27
CA LEU A 155 21.73 7.68 -7.93
C LEU A 155 20.20 7.59 -8.14
N LEU A 156 19.44 8.14 -7.21
CA LEU A 156 17.96 8.11 -7.19
C LEU A 156 17.34 9.25 -8.01
N ALA A 157 18.12 10.27 -8.35
CA ALA A 157 17.66 11.35 -9.20
C ALA A 157 17.45 10.84 -10.64
N GLN A 158 16.35 11.26 -11.25
CA GLN A 158 16.03 11.01 -12.67
C GLN A 158 16.03 9.51 -13.06
N VAL A 159 15.60 8.63 -12.15
CA VAL A 159 15.43 7.21 -12.44
C VAL A 159 14.20 7.03 -13.33
N PRO A 160 14.32 6.36 -14.49
CA PRO A 160 13.17 6.01 -15.31
C PRO A 160 12.16 5.15 -14.52
N ALA A 161 10.86 5.36 -14.77
CA ALA A 161 9.80 4.64 -14.04
C ALA A 161 9.95 3.11 -14.11
N ALA A 162 10.43 2.59 -15.25
CA ALA A 162 10.66 1.16 -15.43
C ALA A 162 11.80 0.60 -14.55
N GLU A 163 12.82 1.40 -14.23
CA GLU A 163 13.97 0.98 -13.40
C GLU A 163 13.70 1.15 -11.90
N HIS A 164 12.73 2.00 -11.52
CA HIS A 164 12.53 2.45 -10.15
C HIS A 164 12.27 1.31 -9.16
N ALA A 165 11.32 0.42 -9.49
CA ALA A 165 10.98 -0.69 -8.59
C ALA A 165 12.14 -1.69 -8.39
N GLY A 166 12.89 -1.99 -9.47
CA GLY A 166 14.07 -2.85 -9.42
C GLY A 166 15.17 -2.27 -8.54
N LEU A 167 15.49 -1.00 -8.75
CA LEU A 167 16.50 -0.29 -7.97
C LEU A 167 16.15 -0.26 -6.47
N LEU A 168 14.93 0.15 -6.12
CA LEU A 168 14.51 0.19 -4.71
C LEU A 168 14.54 -1.19 -4.04
N ARG A 169 14.19 -2.25 -4.77
CA ARG A 169 14.28 -3.62 -4.26
C ARG A 169 15.73 -3.98 -3.92
N VAL A 170 16.66 -3.66 -4.80
CA VAL A 170 18.09 -3.93 -4.58
C VAL A 170 18.62 -3.14 -3.39
N LEU A 171 18.34 -1.84 -3.31
CA LEU A 171 18.78 -0.98 -2.20
C LEU A 171 18.25 -1.44 -0.85
N ARG A 172 16.99 -1.92 -0.79
CA ARG A 172 16.40 -2.48 0.44
C ARG A 172 17.02 -3.82 0.84
N ALA A 173 17.47 -4.61 -0.13
CA ALA A 173 18.14 -5.90 0.13
C ALA A 173 19.61 -5.75 0.56
N MET A 174 20.19 -4.57 0.37
CA MET A 174 21.56 -4.26 0.84
C MET A 174 21.56 -3.99 2.34
N ASP A 175 22.64 -4.41 3.01
CA ASP A 175 22.88 -3.99 4.39
C ASP A 175 23.39 -2.53 4.46
N SER A 176 23.55 -2.02 5.68
CA SER A 176 23.96 -0.61 5.89
C SER A 176 25.41 -0.34 5.44
N ARG A 177 26.30 -1.36 5.48
CA ARG A 177 27.67 -1.24 4.99
C ARG A 177 27.68 -1.12 3.47
N GLN A 178 27.01 -2.05 2.79
CA GLN A 178 26.89 -2.02 1.34
C GLN A 178 26.27 -0.72 0.83
N ARG A 179 25.27 -0.16 1.51
CA ARG A 179 24.69 1.14 1.13
C ARG A 179 25.65 2.31 1.34
N ARG A 180 26.47 2.29 2.41
CA ARG A 180 27.55 3.30 2.59
C ARG A 180 28.61 3.21 1.50
N ASP A 181 29.05 2.00 1.17
CA ASP A 181 30.04 1.76 0.11
C ASP A 181 29.48 2.23 -1.25
N LEU A 182 28.22 1.90 -1.54
CA LEU A 182 27.54 2.41 -2.73
C LEU A 182 27.44 3.95 -2.73
N ALA A 183 27.17 4.58 -1.60
CA ALA A 183 27.10 6.04 -1.51
C ALA A 183 28.44 6.70 -1.88
N VAL A 184 29.56 6.14 -1.40
CA VAL A 184 30.90 6.60 -1.81
C VAL A 184 31.09 6.43 -3.32
N LEU A 185 30.73 5.28 -3.88
CA LEU A 185 30.83 5.02 -5.31
C LEU A 185 30.00 5.99 -6.13
N VAL A 186 28.77 6.27 -5.70
CA VAL A 186 27.85 7.21 -6.37
C VAL A 186 28.42 8.63 -6.40
N GLN A 187 29.06 9.10 -5.31
CA GLN A 187 29.68 10.41 -5.25
C GLN A 187 30.90 10.52 -6.21
N ARG A 188 31.62 9.43 -6.41
CA ARG A 188 32.78 9.37 -7.35
C ARG A 188 32.31 9.19 -8.79
N THR A 189 31.07 8.75 -9.05
CA THR A 189 30.59 8.45 -10.40
C THR A 189 30.06 9.70 -11.09
N PRO A 190 30.58 10.08 -12.26
CA PRO A 190 30.06 11.19 -13.02
C PRO A 190 28.59 11.04 -13.39
N PRO A 191 27.80 12.13 -13.46
CA PRO A 191 26.35 12.07 -13.71
C PRO A 191 25.96 11.24 -14.94
N GLN A 192 26.72 11.33 -16.02
CA GLN A 192 26.48 10.60 -17.27
C GLN A 192 26.68 9.07 -17.16
N GLU A 193 27.43 8.61 -16.15
CA GLU A 193 27.69 7.18 -15.92
C GLU A 193 26.74 6.56 -14.92
N ARG A 194 26.00 7.35 -14.15
CA ARG A 194 25.03 6.86 -13.14
C ARG A 194 23.95 5.95 -13.69
N PRO A 195 23.40 6.16 -14.91
CA PRO A 195 22.47 5.20 -15.50
C PRO A 195 23.10 3.82 -15.74
N ARG A 196 24.34 3.76 -16.11
CA ARG A 196 25.09 2.50 -16.26
C ARG A 196 25.32 1.84 -14.90
N LEU A 197 25.77 2.61 -13.91
CA LEU A 197 25.95 2.13 -12.54
C LEU A 197 24.67 1.51 -11.97
N ARG A 198 23.50 2.15 -12.18
CA ARG A 198 22.19 1.60 -11.76
C ARG A 198 21.89 0.25 -12.39
N ARG A 199 22.06 0.13 -13.71
CA ARG A 199 21.81 -1.13 -14.41
C ARG A 199 22.74 -2.24 -13.93
N GLU A 200 24.02 -1.96 -13.76
CA GLU A 200 25.00 -2.92 -13.23
C GLU A 200 24.63 -3.35 -11.81
N LEU A 201 24.28 -2.42 -10.93
CA LEU A 201 23.83 -2.72 -9.57
C LEU A 201 22.60 -3.64 -9.56
N VAL A 202 21.61 -3.35 -10.41
CA VAL A 202 20.37 -4.12 -10.47
C VAL A 202 20.61 -5.52 -11.05
N SER A 203 21.50 -5.67 -12.02
CA SER A 203 21.85 -6.96 -12.61
C SER A 203 22.78 -7.81 -11.75
N THR A 204 23.46 -7.19 -10.76
CA THR A 204 24.37 -7.92 -9.87
C THR A 204 23.60 -8.75 -8.84
N ALA A 205 23.83 -10.07 -8.84
CA ALA A 205 23.21 -10.96 -7.86
C ALA A 205 23.59 -10.58 -6.42
N ALA A 206 22.69 -10.82 -5.46
CA ALA A 206 22.89 -10.43 -4.07
C ALA A 206 24.23 -10.95 -3.48
N ALA A 207 24.56 -12.22 -3.76
CA ALA A 207 25.80 -12.84 -3.28
C ALA A 207 27.08 -12.17 -3.82
N ASN A 208 27.01 -11.49 -4.96
CA ASN A 208 28.18 -10.90 -5.62
C ASN A 208 28.31 -9.39 -5.36
N ARG A 209 27.34 -8.75 -4.69
CA ARG A 209 27.31 -7.28 -4.53
C ARG A 209 28.48 -6.75 -3.71
N GLU A 210 28.86 -7.45 -2.65
CA GLU A 210 29.98 -7.02 -1.82
C GLU A 210 31.29 -7.00 -2.64
N LYS A 211 31.56 -8.08 -3.36
CA LYS A 211 32.72 -8.17 -4.25
C LYS A 211 32.67 -7.09 -5.35
N TRP A 212 31.52 -6.92 -5.99
CA TRP A 212 31.31 -5.91 -7.02
C TRP A 212 31.55 -4.48 -6.51
N LEU A 213 31.04 -4.13 -5.30
CA LEU A 213 31.28 -2.84 -4.67
C LEU A 213 32.76 -2.63 -4.38
N TRP A 214 33.42 -3.64 -3.80
CA TRP A 214 34.84 -3.58 -3.50
C TRP A 214 35.68 -3.33 -4.75
N GLU A 215 35.45 -4.10 -5.80
CA GLU A 215 36.19 -3.94 -7.09
C GLU A 215 35.98 -2.56 -7.71
N ARG A 216 34.79 -1.98 -7.59
CA ARG A 216 34.46 -0.66 -8.12
C ARG A 216 35.07 0.48 -7.32
N LEU A 217 35.21 0.32 -6.01
CA LEU A 217 35.80 1.34 -5.14
C LEU A 217 37.33 1.40 -5.22
N HIS A 218 37.97 0.33 -5.64
CA HIS A 218 39.44 0.20 -5.69
C HIS A 218 40.00 0.30 -7.11
N ARG A 219 39.19 0.61 -8.09
CA ARG A 219 39.61 1.02 -9.44
C ARG A 219 39.84 2.52 -9.51
#